data_fb6eb0d6574d3ae22383ac307474e81e
#
_entry.id   fb6eb0d6574d3ae22383ac307474e81e
#
_cell.length_a   1.000
_cell.length_b   1.000
_cell.length_c   1.000
_cell.angle_alpha   90.00
_cell.angle_beta   90.00
_cell.angle_gamma   90.00
#
_symmetry.space_group_name_H-M   'P 1'
#
loop_
_entity.id
_entity.type
_entity.pdbx_description
1 polymer ?
#
loop_
_entity_poly.entity_id
_entity_poly.type
_entity_poly.pdbx_seq_one_letter_code
_entity_poly.pdbx_strand_id
1 'polypeptide(L)'
;MKRLSPITALMVLAYSITTVSCQNGQGSANPPVFWDGGTIPDPVFRAYVLGRFDTDRNGKISREEADAVFAIDVDAETADTPLIESLTGVEYFKNLGKLTCNWNNLAALDLSENTALDTLDCSWNRIKALDLAGNKALA
;
A
#
# COMPACT_ATOMS: atom_id res chain seq x y z
N MET A 1 28.17 -22.37 -10.48
CA MET A 1 27.21 -21.47 -11.19
C MET A 1 25.84 -21.63 -10.59
N LYS A 2 25.33 -20.59 -9.97
CA LYS A 2 23.93 -20.59 -9.51
C LYS A 2 23.05 -20.42 -10.74
N ARG A 3 22.23 -21.40 -11.02
CA ARG A 3 21.19 -21.29 -12.04
C ARG A 3 20.15 -20.27 -11.53
N LEU A 4 19.95 -19.19 -12.26
CA LEU A 4 18.83 -18.29 -12.01
C LEU A 4 17.54 -19.12 -12.14
N SER A 5 16.69 -19.03 -11.13
CA SER A 5 15.43 -19.75 -11.17
C SER A 5 14.57 -19.23 -12.31
N PRO A 6 13.79 -20.07 -12.97
CA PRO A 6 12.92 -19.63 -14.05
C PRO A 6 11.89 -18.58 -13.64
N ILE A 7 11.63 -18.48 -12.34
CA ILE A 7 10.74 -17.46 -11.77
C ILE A 7 11.34 -16.04 -11.91
N THR A 8 12.66 -15.90 -11.76
CA THR A 8 13.35 -14.60 -11.89
C THR A 8 13.32 -14.10 -13.34
N ALA A 9 13.49 -15.03 -14.29
CA ALA A 9 13.40 -14.69 -15.72
C ALA A 9 11.97 -14.30 -16.13
N LEU A 10 10.97 -14.94 -15.56
CA LEU A 10 9.56 -14.64 -15.82
C LEU A 10 9.16 -13.25 -15.27
N MET A 11 9.69 -12.86 -14.12
CA MET A 11 9.45 -11.52 -13.55
C MET A 11 10.04 -10.41 -14.41
N VAL A 12 11.21 -10.63 -14.99
CA VAL A 12 11.85 -9.64 -15.88
C VAL A 12 11.07 -9.49 -17.18
N LEU A 13 10.58 -10.59 -17.74
CA LEU A 13 9.76 -10.57 -18.95
C LEU A 13 8.38 -9.91 -18.71
N ALA A 14 7.77 -10.17 -17.56
CA ALA A 14 6.50 -9.55 -17.19
C ALA A 14 6.66 -8.02 -17.02
N TYR A 15 7.78 -7.57 -16.46
CA TYR A 15 8.06 -6.15 -16.31
C TYR A 15 8.25 -5.46 -17.66
N SER A 16 8.91 -6.10 -18.60
CA SER A 16 9.11 -5.57 -19.95
C SER A 16 7.81 -5.47 -20.76
N ILE A 17 6.89 -6.42 -20.58
CA ILE A 17 5.60 -6.44 -21.25
C ILE A 17 4.68 -5.35 -20.68
N THR A 18 4.72 -5.10 -19.38
CA THR A 18 3.90 -4.07 -18.75
C THR A 18 4.30 -2.67 -19.23
N THR A 19 5.59 -2.41 -19.43
CA THR A 19 6.06 -1.12 -19.95
C THR A 19 5.63 -0.89 -21.39
N VAL A 20 5.53 -1.93 -22.21
CA VAL A 20 5.12 -1.81 -23.61
C VAL A 20 3.61 -1.56 -23.73
N SER A 21 2.78 -2.17 -22.89
CA SER A 21 1.33 -1.96 -22.94
C SER A 21 0.92 -0.57 -22.47
N CYS A 22 1.72 0.08 -21.63
CA CYS A 22 1.49 1.47 -21.24
C CYS A 22 1.73 2.49 -22.37
N GLN A 23 2.39 2.08 -23.44
CA GLN A 23 2.70 2.97 -24.58
C GLN A 23 1.58 3.07 -25.60
N ASN A 24 0.58 2.21 -25.52
CA ASN A 24 -0.46 2.15 -26.54
C ASN A 24 -1.60 3.16 -26.37
N GLY A 25 -1.45 4.17 -25.53
CA GLY A 25 -2.37 5.30 -25.46
C GLY A 25 -3.85 4.99 -25.20
N GLN A 26 -4.15 3.73 -25.17
CA GLN A 26 -5.50 3.19 -24.96
C GLN A 26 -5.77 2.84 -23.51
N GLY A 27 -4.75 2.66 -22.76
CA GLY A 27 -4.90 2.64 -21.34
C GLY A 27 -5.43 4.00 -21.03
N SER A 28 -6.66 4.11 -20.64
CA SER A 28 -7.04 5.27 -19.95
C SER A 28 -5.74 5.77 -19.36
N ALA A 29 -5.36 6.93 -19.77
CA ALA A 29 -4.13 7.55 -19.30
C ALA A 29 -4.24 7.77 -17.82
N ASN A 30 -4.60 6.76 -17.13
CA ASN A 30 -4.52 6.71 -15.72
C ASN A 30 -3.09 6.49 -15.40
N PRO A 31 -2.45 7.54 -15.00
CA PRO A 31 -1.18 7.49 -14.42
C PRO A 31 -1.20 6.47 -13.28
N PRO A 32 -0.05 6.07 -12.80
CA PRO A 32 0.11 5.25 -11.62
C PRO A 32 -0.49 5.93 -10.44
N VAL A 33 -1.73 6.06 -10.58
CA VAL A 33 -2.48 6.88 -9.77
C VAL A 33 -3.18 5.92 -8.90
N PHE A 34 -2.92 6.12 -7.77
CA PHE A 34 -3.98 5.99 -6.87
C PHE A 34 -5.05 6.94 -7.38
N TRP A 35 -6.02 6.41 -8.20
CA TRP A 35 -7.19 7.17 -8.56
C TRP A 35 -6.97 8.69 -8.31
N ASP A 36 -7.62 9.56 -8.80
CA ASP A 36 -7.60 11.04 -8.61
C ASP A 36 -6.25 11.75 -8.42
N GLY A 37 -5.14 11.13 -8.82
CA GLY A 37 -3.82 11.73 -8.74
C GLY A 37 -3.14 11.69 -7.37
N GLY A 38 -3.70 10.96 -6.41
CA GLY A 38 -3.02 10.71 -5.15
C GLY A 38 -1.80 9.81 -5.32
N THR A 39 -0.78 10.04 -4.54
CA THR A 39 0.42 9.20 -4.52
C THR A 39 0.68 8.72 -3.10
N ILE A 40 1.24 7.54 -2.97
CA ILE A 40 1.86 7.12 -1.71
C ILE A 40 3.28 7.69 -1.71
N PRO A 41 3.55 8.71 -0.91
CA PRO A 41 4.86 9.36 -0.91
C PRO A 41 5.95 8.47 -0.29
N ASP A 42 5.60 7.70 0.74
CA ASP A 42 6.54 6.82 1.41
C ASP A 42 6.94 5.65 0.49
N PRO A 43 8.23 5.48 0.18
CA PRO A 43 8.66 4.47 -0.77
C PRO A 43 8.51 3.04 -0.24
N VAL A 44 8.60 2.84 1.08
CA VAL A 44 8.45 1.53 1.71
C VAL A 44 6.99 1.11 1.68
N PHE A 45 6.09 1.99 2.10
CA PHE A 45 4.66 1.73 2.05
C PHE A 45 4.16 1.54 0.62
N ARG A 46 4.64 2.37 -0.32
CA ARG A 46 4.30 2.23 -1.74
C ARG A 46 4.74 0.87 -2.30
N ALA A 47 5.96 0.44 -1.99
CA ALA A 47 6.45 -0.86 -2.44
C ALA A 47 5.62 -2.01 -1.87
N TYR A 48 5.22 -1.93 -0.61
CA TYR A 48 4.33 -2.90 0.01
C TYR A 48 2.98 -2.97 -0.71
N VAL A 49 2.35 -1.82 -0.91
CA VAL A 49 1.03 -1.72 -1.54
C VAL A 49 1.06 -2.27 -2.96
N LEU A 50 2.01 -1.84 -3.78
CA LEU A 50 2.16 -2.34 -5.14
C LEU A 50 2.50 -3.83 -5.19
N GLY A 51 3.35 -4.30 -4.29
CA GLY A 51 3.72 -5.71 -4.26
C GLY A 51 2.59 -6.66 -3.84
N ARG A 52 1.61 -6.15 -3.13
CA ARG A 52 0.52 -6.96 -2.56
C ARG A 52 -0.81 -6.81 -3.29
N PHE A 53 -1.14 -5.62 -3.75
CA PHE A 53 -2.49 -5.26 -4.15
C PHE A 53 -2.60 -4.87 -5.63
N ASP A 54 -1.52 -4.55 -6.31
CA ASP A 54 -1.47 -4.35 -7.75
C ASP A 54 -1.55 -5.72 -8.45
N THR A 55 -2.77 -6.18 -8.69
CA THR A 55 -3.04 -7.52 -9.19
C THR A 55 -2.78 -7.67 -10.67
N ASP A 56 -2.98 -6.61 -11.44
CA ASP A 56 -2.71 -6.57 -12.87
C ASP A 56 -1.28 -6.14 -13.21
N ARG A 57 -0.50 -5.75 -12.20
CA ARG A 57 0.90 -5.35 -12.28
C ARG A 57 1.16 -4.18 -13.23
N ASN A 58 0.24 -3.25 -13.25
CA ASN A 58 0.38 -2.04 -14.05
C ASN A 58 1.15 -0.91 -13.35
N GLY A 59 1.59 -1.14 -12.11
CA GLY A 59 2.30 -0.17 -11.28
C GLY A 59 1.38 0.83 -10.58
N LYS A 60 0.10 0.51 -10.49
CA LYS A 60 -0.94 1.38 -9.95
C LYS A 60 -1.87 0.57 -9.07
N ILE A 61 -2.65 1.24 -8.27
CA ILE A 61 -3.79 0.63 -7.58
C ILE A 61 -5.06 1.22 -8.15
N SER A 62 -5.86 0.41 -8.78
CA SER A 62 -7.19 0.76 -9.22
C SER A 62 -8.15 0.84 -8.04
N ARG A 63 -9.32 1.41 -8.26
CA ARG A 63 -10.36 1.45 -7.24
C ARG A 63 -10.82 0.06 -6.82
N GLU A 64 -10.98 -0.81 -7.80
CA GLU A 64 -11.39 -2.18 -7.59
C GLU A 64 -10.36 -2.95 -6.74
N GLU A 65 -9.09 -2.73 -6.97
CA GLU A 65 -8.02 -3.32 -6.17
C GLU A 65 -8.01 -2.78 -4.75
N ALA A 66 -8.15 -1.48 -4.58
CA ALA A 66 -8.23 -0.87 -3.26
C ALA A 66 -9.46 -1.32 -2.47
N ASP A 67 -10.61 -1.41 -3.13
CA ASP A 67 -11.86 -1.84 -2.50
C ASP A 67 -11.85 -3.33 -2.09
N ALA A 68 -10.93 -4.12 -2.66
CA ALA A 68 -10.71 -5.52 -2.30
C ALA A 68 -9.78 -5.70 -1.08
N VAL A 69 -9.20 -4.62 -0.55
CA VAL A 69 -8.27 -4.69 0.59
C VAL A 69 -9.03 -4.51 1.91
N PHE A 70 -9.02 -5.54 2.73
CA PHE A 70 -9.66 -5.56 4.04
C PHE A 70 -8.65 -5.54 5.20
N ALA A 71 -7.39 -5.82 4.93
CA ALA A 71 -6.33 -5.82 5.94
C ALA A 71 -5.00 -5.35 5.36
N ILE A 72 -4.31 -4.53 6.11
CA ILE A 72 -2.93 -4.10 5.85
C ILE A 72 -2.10 -4.44 7.08
N ASP A 73 -0.99 -5.14 6.85
CA ASP A 73 -0.02 -5.50 7.86
C ASP A 73 1.37 -5.05 7.41
N VAL A 74 1.84 -3.99 8.03
CA VAL A 74 3.12 -3.36 7.72
C VAL A 74 3.98 -3.21 8.97
N ASP A 75 3.87 -4.17 9.87
CA ASP A 75 4.72 -4.22 11.05
C ASP A 75 6.20 -4.38 10.66
N ALA A 76 7.08 -3.63 11.30
CA ALA A 76 8.51 -3.84 11.12
C ALA A 76 8.97 -5.03 11.97
N GLU A 77 9.14 -6.17 11.33
CA GLU A 77 9.39 -7.44 12.03
C GLU A 77 10.82 -7.57 12.60
N THR A 78 11.78 -6.85 12.04
CA THR A 78 13.19 -6.94 12.44
C THR A 78 13.86 -5.56 12.39
N ALA A 79 15.01 -5.46 13.05
CA ALA A 79 15.81 -4.22 13.05
C ALA A 79 16.31 -3.82 11.65
N ASP A 80 16.36 -4.75 10.72
CA ASP A 80 16.80 -4.50 9.33
C ASP A 80 15.61 -4.19 8.40
N THR A 81 14.38 -4.27 8.90
CA THR A 81 13.20 -3.92 8.09
C THR A 81 13.16 -2.41 7.85
N PRO A 82 13.06 -1.95 6.60
CA PRO A 82 12.93 -0.53 6.34
C PRO A 82 11.68 0.04 7.03
N LEU A 83 11.85 1.11 7.79
CA LEU A 83 10.75 1.72 8.52
C LEU A 83 9.92 2.63 7.64
N ILE A 84 8.62 2.57 7.84
CA ILE A 84 7.65 3.46 7.20
C ILE A 84 7.57 4.76 8.04
N GLU A 85 7.67 5.88 7.36
CA GLU A 85 7.56 7.20 7.99
C GLU A 85 6.20 7.84 7.75
N SER A 86 5.45 7.39 6.73
CA SER A 86 4.13 7.89 6.40
C SER A 86 3.24 6.80 5.80
N LEU A 87 2.02 6.71 6.28
CA LEU A 87 0.96 5.90 5.68
C LEU A 87 0.00 6.74 4.82
N THR A 88 0.41 7.92 4.37
CA THR A 88 -0.38 8.68 3.40
C THR A 88 -0.69 7.82 2.18
N GLY A 89 -1.96 7.74 1.82
CA GLY A 89 -2.49 6.80 0.82
C GLY A 89 -3.34 5.69 1.44
N VAL A 90 -3.24 5.45 2.76
CA VAL A 90 -4.09 4.47 3.45
C VAL A 90 -5.57 4.86 3.40
N GLU A 91 -5.88 6.14 3.34
CA GLU A 91 -7.23 6.70 3.24
C GLU A 91 -7.98 6.22 2.00
N TYR A 92 -7.28 5.67 1.05
CA TYR A 92 -7.88 5.16 -0.17
C TYR A 92 -8.50 3.77 -0.02
N PHE A 93 -8.08 3.02 0.94
CA PHE A 93 -8.58 1.67 1.22
C PHE A 93 -9.86 1.74 2.06
N LYS A 94 -10.98 2.05 1.42
CA LYS A 94 -12.26 2.34 2.10
C LYS A 94 -12.85 1.16 2.87
N ASN A 95 -12.53 -0.06 2.45
CA ASN A 95 -13.01 -1.29 3.09
C ASN A 95 -12.00 -1.86 4.10
N LEU A 96 -10.94 -1.11 4.41
CA LEU A 96 -9.93 -1.54 5.36
C LEU A 96 -10.55 -1.73 6.74
N GLY A 97 -10.59 -2.98 7.21
CA GLY A 97 -11.08 -3.36 8.54
C GLY A 97 -9.94 -3.50 9.56
N LYS A 98 -8.79 -3.98 9.12
CA LYS A 98 -7.64 -4.19 10.00
C LYS A 98 -6.39 -3.47 9.50
N LEU A 99 -5.74 -2.73 10.41
CA LEU A 99 -4.44 -2.11 10.16
C LEU A 99 -3.48 -2.45 11.31
N THR A 100 -2.34 -3.06 10.99
CA THR A 100 -1.21 -3.21 11.89
C THR A 100 0.01 -2.51 11.29
N CYS A 101 0.62 -1.63 12.05
CA CYS A 101 1.76 -0.83 11.62
C CYS A 101 2.77 -0.58 12.76
N ASN A 102 2.97 -1.61 13.59
CA ASN A 102 3.84 -1.55 14.74
C ASN A 102 5.31 -1.37 14.37
N TRP A 103 6.09 -0.82 15.29
CA TRP A 103 7.54 -0.72 15.15
C TRP A 103 7.97 0.08 13.92
N ASN A 104 7.22 1.10 13.54
CA ASN A 104 7.55 2.01 12.45
C ASN A 104 7.98 3.39 12.98
N ASN A 105 8.15 4.34 12.08
CA ASN A 105 8.59 5.70 12.42
C ASN A 105 7.51 6.75 12.13
N LEU A 106 6.24 6.37 12.29
CA LEU A 106 5.11 7.24 11.98
C LEU A 106 5.04 8.38 12.99
N ALA A 107 5.05 9.61 12.52
CA ALA A 107 4.85 10.81 13.32
C ALA A 107 3.38 11.25 13.39
N ALA A 108 2.60 10.87 12.39
CA ALA A 108 1.17 11.13 12.30
C ALA A 108 0.48 9.98 11.56
N LEU A 109 -0.81 9.80 11.80
CA LEU A 109 -1.64 8.82 11.13
C LEU A 109 -3.04 9.39 11.00
N ASP A 110 -3.53 9.50 9.76
CA ASP A 110 -4.89 9.93 9.46
C ASP A 110 -5.69 8.73 8.95
N LEU A 111 -6.71 8.35 9.71
CA LEU A 111 -7.61 7.24 9.42
C LEU A 111 -9.05 7.72 9.27
N SER A 112 -9.28 9.01 9.10
CA SER A 112 -10.61 9.61 9.03
C SER A 112 -11.49 9.01 7.93
N GLU A 113 -10.87 8.58 6.83
CA GLU A 113 -11.56 7.99 5.69
C GLU A 113 -11.72 6.45 5.78
N ASN A 114 -11.04 5.79 6.73
CA ASN A 114 -11.08 4.35 6.93
C ASN A 114 -12.19 4.00 7.94
N THR A 115 -13.42 4.33 7.62
CA THR A 115 -14.56 4.21 8.54
C THR A 115 -14.97 2.76 8.83
N ALA A 116 -14.53 1.81 8.03
CA ALA A 116 -14.75 0.38 8.25
C ALA A 116 -13.74 -0.25 9.22
N LEU A 117 -12.72 0.52 9.66
CA LEU A 117 -11.65 0.02 10.50
C LEU A 117 -12.17 -0.42 11.87
N ASP A 118 -12.00 -1.70 12.18
CA ASP A 118 -12.42 -2.31 13.46
C ASP A 118 -11.23 -2.72 14.34
N THR A 119 -10.06 -2.92 13.72
CA THR A 119 -8.83 -3.35 14.41
C THR A 119 -7.67 -2.45 14.01
N LEU A 120 -7.02 -1.86 15.01
CA LEU A 120 -5.86 -1.00 14.82
C LEU A 120 -4.78 -1.35 15.83
N ASP A 121 -3.58 -1.60 15.34
CA ASP A 121 -2.38 -1.62 16.16
C ASP A 121 -1.29 -0.76 15.53
N CYS A 122 -0.99 0.36 16.16
CA CYS A 122 0.05 1.30 15.74
C CYS A 122 1.08 1.56 16.85
N SER A 123 1.28 0.54 17.70
CA SER A 123 2.23 0.59 18.80
C SER A 123 3.66 0.84 18.32
N TRP A 124 4.51 1.33 19.20
CA TRP A 124 5.92 1.55 18.90
C TRP A 124 6.15 2.44 17.65
N ASN A 125 5.41 3.53 17.60
CA ASN A 125 5.56 4.63 16.65
C ASN A 125 5.85 5.94 17.39
N ARG A 126 5.92 7.05 16.66
CA ARG A 126 6.14 8.40 17.22
C ARG A 126 4.87 9.27 17.15
N ILE A 127 3.71 8.64 16.99
CA ILE A 127 2.42 9.34 16.88
C ILE A 127 2.13 10.07 18.19
N LYS A 128 1.98 11.39 18.12
CA LYS A 128 1.71 12.22 19.28
C LYS A 128 0.23 12.43 19.56
N ALA A 129 -0.58 12.36 18.54
CA ALA A 129 -2.02 12.47 18.62
C ALA A 129 -2.66 11.65 17.51
N LEU A 130 -3.76 11.00 17.81
CA LEU A 130 -4.51 10.17 16.88
C LEU A 130 -5.99 10.48 17.06
N ASP A 131 -6.63 10.91 15.98
CA ASP A 131 -8.08 11.15 15.96
C ASP A 131 -8.77 9.92 15.36
N LEU A 132 -9.58 9.27 16.17
CA LEU A 132 -10.35 8.09 15.80
C LEU A 132 -11.87 8.34 15.85
N ALA A 133 -12.29 9.61 15.88
CA ALA A 133 -13.71 9.96 15.99
C ALA A 133 -14.55 9.43 14.81
N GLY A 134 -13.93 9.26 13.64
CA GLY A 134 -14.56 8.67 12.45
C GLY A 134 -14.63 7.15 12.44
N ASN A 135 -13.79 6.48 13.22
CA ASN A 135 -13.61 5.02 13.19
C ASN A 135 -14.52 4.33 14.22
N LYS A 136 -15.81 4.43 14.02
CA LYS A 136 -16.82 3.96 14.99
C LYS A 136 -16.88 2.44 15.17
N ALA A 137 -16.28 1.70 14.26
CA ALA A 137 -16.19 0.24 14.34
C ALA A 137 -15.05 -0.25 15.26
N LEU A 138 -14.09 0.62 15.60
CA LEU A 138 -13.03 0.28 16.55
C LEU A 138 -13.62 0.00 17.94
N ALA A 139 -13.29 -1.16 18.44
CA ALA A 139 -13.75 -1.61 19.77
C ALA A 139 -12.69 -1.35 20.85
#